data_0e355fd0809a2394c3e8341f1b2e2e6a
#
_entry.id   0e355fd0809a2394c3e8341f1b2e2e6a
#
_cell.length_a   1.000
_cell.length_b   1.000
_cell.length_c   1.000
_cell.angle_alpha   90.00
_cell.angle_beta   90.00
_cell.angle_gamma   90.00
#
_symmetry.space_group_name_H-M   'P 1'
#
loop_
_entity.id
_entity.type
_entity.pdbx_description
1 polymer ?
#
loop_
_entity_poly.entity_id
_entity_poly.type
_entity_poly.pdbx_seq_one_letter_code
_entity_poly.pdbx_strand_id
1 'polypeptide(L)' 'MNRELFEKDPRGYAIALVDEGLVSADYLILALLKYMSGDDVRDALDANELSPRFDEVE' A
#
# COMPACT_ATOMS: atom_id res chain seq x y z
N MET A 1 -3.33 11.79 15.16
CA MET A 1 -3.55 11.80 13.72
C MET A 1 -4.83 12.54 13.39
N ASN A 2 -4.92 12.99 12.19
CA ASN A 2 -5.97 13.91 11.75
C ASN A 2 -7.15 13.16 11.14
N ARG A 3 -8.31 13.26 11.81
CA ARG A 3 -9.52 12.62 11.32
C ARG A 3 -9.92 13.17 9.95
N GLU A 4 -9.74 14.45 9.75
CA GLU A 4 -10.11 15.09 8.49
C GLU A 4 -9.28 14.53 7.34
N LEU A 5 -8.00 14.32 7.56
CA LEU A 5 -7.13 13.73 6.55
C LEU A 5 -7.60 12.30 6.21
N PHE A 6 -7.98 11.56 7.25
CA PHE A 6 -8.46 10.20 7.03
C PHE A 6 -9.68 10.18 6.11
N GLU A 7 -10.59 11.12 6.29
CA GLU A 7 -11.82 11.13 5.51
C GLU A 7 -11.63 11.68 4.10
N LYS A 8 -10.76 12.67 3.96
CA LYS A 8 -10.59 13.33 2.66
C LYS A 8 -9.52 12.68 1.81
N ASP A 9 -8.48 12.15 2.45
CA ASP A 9 -7.35 11.58 1.73
C ASP A 9 -6.81 10.38 2.49
N PRO A 10 -7.54 9.26 2.45
CA PRO A 10 -7.10 8.08 3.21
C PRO A 10 -5.73 7.53 2.80
N ARG A 11 -5.34 7.70 1.53
CA ARG A 11 -4.00 7.28 1.12
C ARG A 11 -2.93 8.10 1.81
N GLY A 12 -3.12 9.42 1.82
CA GLY A 12 -2.19 10.30 2.52
C GLY A 12 -2.15 10.02 4.01
N TYR A 13 -3.30 9.69 4.58
CA TYR A 13 -3.37 9.34 5.99
C TYR A 13 -2.53 8.08 6.28
N ALA A 14 -2.66 7.06 5.42
CA ALA A 14 -1.90 5.83 5.60
C ALA A 14 -0.39 6.09 5.51
N ILE A 15 0.02 6.91 4.55
CA ILE A 15 1.42 7.25 4.41
C ILE A 15 1.92 8.00 5.64
N ALA A 16 1.10 8.91 6.16
CA ALA A 16 1.47 9.70 7.33
C ALA A 16 1.64 8.82 8.57
N LEU A 17 0.85 7.74 8.70
CA LEU A 17 1.02 6.83 9.82
C LEU A 17 2.43 6.25 9.86
N VAL A 18 2.97 5.93 8.69
CA VAL A 18 4.31 5.39 8.61
C VAL A 18 5.35 6.49 8.80
N ASP A 19 5.15 7.64 8.13
CA ASP A 19 6.10 8.75 8.20
C ASP A 19 6.28 9.26 9.63
N GLU A 20 5.20 9.25 10.41
CA GLU A 20 5.25 9.75 11.78
C GLU A 20 5.63 8.67 12.78
N GLY A 21 5.91 7.48 12.29
CA GLY A 21 6.37 6.40 13.14
C GLY A 21 5.30 5.76 14.01
N LEU A 22 4.03 5.96 13.67
CA LEU A 22 2.94 5.40 14.45
C LEU A 22 2.73 3.92 14.15
N VAL A 23 3.01 3.50 12.91
CA VAL A 23 3.00 2.08 12.53
C VAL A 23 4.18 1.83 11.63
N SER A 24 4.65 0.59 11.57
CA SER A 24 5.71 0.23 10.64
C SER A 24 5.12 0.01 9.25
N ALA A 25 5.93 0.23 8.22
CA ALA A 25 5.50 -0.02 6.85
C ALA A 25 5.13 -1.48 6.66
N ASP A 26 5.88 -2.39 7.27
CA ASP A 26 5.60 -3.83 7.18
C ASP A 26 4.22 -4.15 7.72
N TYR A 27 3.90 -3.60 8.87
CA TYR A 27 2.60 -3.86 9.48
C TYR A 27 1.47 -3.31 8.62
N LEU A 28 1.65 -2.10 8.11
CA LEU A 28 0.62 -1.46 7.30
C LEU A 28 0.38 -2.24 6.01
N ILE A 29 1.43 -2.72 5.38
CA ILE A 29 1.31 -3.52 4.17
C ILE A 29 0.46 -4.76 4.44
N LEU A 30 0.79 -5.50 5.51
CA LEU A 30 0.05 -6.70 5.83
C LEU A 30 -1.42 -6.39 6.15
N ALA A 31 -1.66 -5.30 6.86
CA ALA A 31 -3.01 -4.91 7.22
C ALA A 31 -3.85 -4.60 5.98
N LEU A 32 -3.26 -3.89 5.01
CA LEU A 32 -3.98 -3.53 3.80
C LEU A 32 -4.20 -4.73 2.88
N LEU A 33 -3.20 -5.60 2.78
CA LEU A 33 -3.32 -6.75 1.89
C LEU A 33 -4.43 -7.70 2.31
N LYS A 34 -4.79 -7.71 3.58
CA LYS A 34 -5.88 -8.56 4.06
C LYS A 34 -7.21 -8.21 3.42
N TYR A 35 -7.37 -6.98 2.97
CA TYR A 35 -8.63 -6.51 2.40
C TYR A 35 -8.60 -6.43 0.88
N MET A 36 -7.49 -6.79 0.27
CA MET A 36 -7.38 -6.78 -1.19
C MET A 36 -7.54 -8.19 -1.72
N SER A 37 -8.23 -8.33 -2.84
CA SER A 37 -8.31 -9.64 -3.49
C SER A 37 -6.96 -9.95 -4.13
N GLY A 38 -6.75 -11.23 -4.48
CA GLY A 38 -5.53 -11.60 -5.18
C GLY A 38 -5.38 -10.87 -6.50
N ASP A 39 -6.50 -10.66 -7.20
CA ASP A 39 -6.47 -9.92 -8.46
C ASP A 39 -6.08 -8.47 -8.25
N ASP A 40 -6.58 -7.85 -7.18
CA ASP A 40 -6.22 -6.47 -6.87
C ASP A 40 -4.72 -6.35 -6.61
N VAL A 41 -4.17 -7.32 -5.89
CA VAL A 41 -2.74 -7.29 -5.58
C VAL A 41 -1.92 -7.48 -6.87
N ARG A 42 -2.33 -8.41 -7.73
CA ARG A 42 -1.64 -8.59 -9.01
C ARG A 42 -1.65 -7.34 -9.84
N ASP A 43 -2.82 -6.69 -9.94
CA ASP A 43 -2.95 -5.47 -10.72
C ASP A 43 -2.08 -4.36 -10.16
N ALA A 44 -2.08 -4.21 -8.84
CA ALA A 44 -1.29 -3.15 -8.21
C ALA A 44 0.21 -3.38 -8.43
N LEU A 45 0.65 -4.62 -8.27
CA LEU A 45 2.06 -4.94 -8.50
C LEU A 45 2.45 -4.73 -9.94
N ASP A 46 1.61 -5.18 -10.87
CA ASP A 46 1.93 -5.05 -12.28
C ASP A 46 1.96 -3.58 -12.71
N ALA A 47 1.02 -2.78 -12.20
CA ALA A 47 0.96 -1.37 -12.54
C ALA A 47 2.21 -0.62 -12.06
N ASN A 48 2.86 -1.15 -11.03
CA ASN A 48 4.07 -0.54 -10.48
C ASN A 48 5.33 -1.25 -10.94
N GLU A 49 5.21 -2.11 -11.95
CA GLU A 49 6.34 -2.83 -12.55
C GLU A 49 7.06 -3.73 -11.55
N LEU A 50 6.27 -4.31 -10.64
CA LEU A 50 6.80 -5.20 -9.62
C LEU A 50 6.39 -6.66 -9.84
N SER A 51 5.67 -6.93 -10.93
CA SER A 51 5.28 -8.30 -11.23
C SER A 51 6.43 -9.05 -11.91
N PRO A 52 6.38 -10.39 -11.94
CA PRO A 52 7.49 -11.18 -12.48
C PRO A 52 7.85 -10.89 -13.93
N ARG A 53 6.90 -10.39 -14.75
CA ARG A 53 7.24 -10.12 -16.15
C ARG A 53 8.27 -9.01 -16.28
N PHE A 54 8.40 -8.17 -15.25
CA PHE A 54 9.41 -7.10 -15.27
C PHE A 54 10.76 -7.59 -14.77
N ASP A 55 10.79 -8.72 -14.08
CA ASP A 55 12.03 -9.35 -13.64
C ASP A 55 12.64 -10.24 -14.70
N GLU A 56 11.86 -10.66 -15.66
CA GLU A 56 12.29 -11.63 -16.65
C GLU A 56 12.93 -10.97 -17.86
N VAL A 57 13.40 -9.79 -17.68
CA VAL A 57 14.01 -9.03 -18.77
C VAL A 57 15.45 -9.42 -18.88
N GLU A 58 15.84 -10.41 -19.37
CA GLU A 58 17.23 -10.80 -19.44
C GLU A 58 17.88 -10.42 -20.72
#